data_825ecf2354c7739db56066da6f41aca6
#
_entry.id   825ecf2354c7739db56066da6f41aca6
#
_cell.length_a   1.000
_cell.length_b   1.000
_cell.length_c   1.000
_cell.angle_alpha   90.00
_cell.angle_beta   90.00
_cell.angle_gamma   90.00
#
_symmetry.space_group_name_H-M   'P 1'
#
loop_
_entity.id
_entity.type
_entity.pdbx_description
1 polymer ?
#
loop_
_entity_poly.entity_id
_entity_poly.type
_entity_poly.pdbx_seq_one_letter_code
_entity_poly.pdbx_strand_id
1 'polypeptide(L)'
;LNQQLASSLDSGRKKSVDKRHAKGYRTARENLRQLCDEGSFVEYGQLAVAAQRDRMSSEKLKAETAADGVITGLATINADQFGEHAAQVAVIVNDYTVLAGTQGYFHHRKIDRMLEQAKRGYLPVVMYTEGGGGRPGDTDVKIQIAGLDVPTFASWASLSGQVPMIAVNNGYCFAGNAALFGCADIRIATKSSWIGMAGPAMIEGGGLGNFA
;
A
#
# COMPACT_ATOMS: atom_id res chain seq x y z
N LEU A 1 -12.90 -16.96 -10.96
CA LEU A 1 -11.54 -16.44 -10.77
C LEU A 1 -11.30 -15.20 -11.65
N ASN A 2 -11.38 -15.31 -12.98
CA ASN A 2 -11.08 -14.20 -13.91
C ASN A 2 -11.93 -12.95 -13.65
N GLN A 3 -13.23 -13.10 -13.36
CA GLN A 3 -14.09 -11.98 -13.02
C GLN A 3 -13.62 -11.26 -11.73
N GLN A 4 -13.16 -12.00 -10.72
CA GLN A 4 -12.66 -11.43 -9.48
C GLN A 4 -11.31 -10.74 -9.66
N LEU A 5 -10.42 -11.30 -10.49
CA LEU A 5 -9.19 -10.63 -10.89
C LEU A 5 -9.49 -9.31 -11.62
N ALA A 6 -10.38 -9.34 -12.61
CA ALA A 6 -10.78 -8.15 -13.36
C ALA A 6 -11.40 -7.07 -12.44
N SER A 7 -12.20 -7.46 -11.44
CA SER A 7 -12.83 -6.51 -10.50
C SER A 7 -11.82 -5.79 -9.60
N SER A 8 -10.61 -6.30 -9.44
CA SER A 8 -9.53 -5.65 -8.69
C SER A 8 -8.74 -4.61 -9.50
N LEU A 9 -8.94 -4.57 -10.82
CA LEU A 9 -8.30 -3.61 -11.72
C LEU A 9 -9.10 -2.31 -11.81
N ASP A 10 -8.47 -1.25 -12.31
CA ASP A 10 -9.13 0.05 -12.52
C ASP A 10 -10.36 -0.06 -13.43
N SER A 11 -10.31 -0.90 -14.46
CA SER A 11 -11.44 -1.16 -15.36
C SER A 11 -12.68 -1.73 -14.66
N GLY A 12 -12.48 -2.53 -13.61
CA GLY A 12 -13.56 -3.08 -12.79
C GLY A 12 -14.07 -2.15 -11.70
N ARG A 13 -13.42 -0.99 -11.47
CA ARG A 13 -13.65 -0.08 -10.35
C ARG A 13 -13.87 1.37 -10.81
N LYS A 14 -14.50 1.56 -11.96
CA LYS A 14 -14.65 2.84 -12.65
C LYS A 14 -15.10 3.98 -11.72
N LYS A 15 -16.12 3.77 -10.89
CA LYS A 15 -16.62 4.80 -9.95
C LYS A 15 -15.54 5.29 -8.97
N SER A 16 -14.69 4.40 -8.45
CA SER A 16 -13.60 4.75 -7.53
C SER A 16 -12.48 5.48 -8.27
N VAL A 17 -12.17 5.05 -9.49
CA VAL A 17 -11.19 5.68 -10.38
C VAL A 17 -11.63 7.10 -10.73
N ASP A 18 -12.87 7.29 -11.22
CA ASP A 18 -13.42 8.60 -11.58
C ASP A 18 -13.38 9.58 -10.39
N LYS A 19 -13.76 9.10 -9.19
CA LYS A 19 -13.69 9.89 -7.95
C LYS A 19 -12.24 10.28 -7.59
N ARG A 20 -11.28 9.41 -7.88
CA ARG A 20 -9.86 9.66 -7.64
C ARG A 20 -9.34 10.72 -8.61
N HIS A 21 -9.62 10.56 -9.91
CA HIS A 21 -9.23 11.49 -10.96
C HIS A 21 -9.85 12.87 -10.79
N ALA A 22 -11.12 12.95 -10.36
CA ALA A 22 -11.79 14.24 -10.07
C ALA A 22 -11.08 15.07 -8.99
N LYS A 23 -10.25 14.44 -8.16
CA LYS A 23 -9.39 15.09 -7.16
C LYS A 23 -7.97 15.41 -7.68
N GLY A 24 -7.68 15.14 -8.95
CA GLY A 24 -6.36 15.35 -9.54
C GLY A 24 -5.32 14.30 -9.16
N TYR A 25 -5.72 13.17 -8.57
CA TYR A 25 -4.79 12.11 -8.17
C TYR A 25 -4.85 10.92 -9.13
N ARG A 26 -3.71 10.26 -9.30
CA ARG A 26 -3.56 9.01 -10.03
C ARG A 26 -4.01 7.82 -9.18
N THR A 27 -4.41 6.73 -9.84
CA THR A 27 -4.68 5.47 -9.15
C THR A 27 -3.38 4.75 -8.77
N ALA A 28 -3.47 3.80 -7.85
CA ALA A 28 -2.36 2.92 -7.50
C ALA A 28 -1.86 2.12 -8.73
N ARG A 29 -2.79 1.67 -9.58
CA ARG A 29 -2.48 0.93 -10.81
C ARG A 29 -1.80 1.79 -11.88
N GLU A 30 -2.13 3.06 -11.96
CA GLU A 30 -1.45 4.02 -12.85
C GLU A 30 -0.03 4.29 -12.38
N ASN A 31 0.19 4.44 -11.08
CA ASN A 31 1.52 4.59 -10.51
C ASN A 31 2.39 3.36 -10.79
N LEU A 32 1.82 2.16 -10.61
CA LEU A 32 2.49 0.90 -10.89
C LEU A 32 2.91 0.78 -12.37
N ARG A 33 1.98 1.06 -13.29
CA ARG A 33 2.27 1.01 -14.74
C ARG A 33 3.34 1.99 -15.20
N GLN A 34 3.45 3.13 -14.52
CA GLN A 34 4.49 4.12 -14.84
C GLN A 34 5.84 3.74 -14.25
N LEU A 35 5.86 3.02 -13.14
CA LEU A 35 7.07 2.64 -12.44
C LEU A 35 7.77 1.46 -13.10
N CYS A 36 7.01 0.41 -13.42
CA CYS A 36 7.53 -0.89 -13.83
C CYS A 36 7.64 -0.99 -15.35
N ASP A 37 8.58 -1.79 -15.82
CA ASP A 37 8.67 -2.17 -17.22
C ASP A 37 7.40 -2.91 -17.65
N GLU A 38 6.96 -2.67 -18.90
CA GLU A 38 5.71 -3.24 -19.41
C GLU A 38 5.74 -4.77 -19.34
N GLY A 39 4.68 -5.35 -18.76
CA GLY A 39 4.52 -6.81 -18.66
C GLY A 39 5.38 -7.48 -17.59
N SER A 40 6.27 -6.76 -16.91
CA SER A 40 7.19 -7.35 -15.92
C SER A 40 6.56 -7.63 -14.57
N PHE A 41 5.45 -6.96 -14.22
CA PHE A 41 4.87 -7.04 -12.88
C PHE A 41 4.11 -8.34 -12.63
N VAL A 42 4.55 -9.09 -11.63
CA VAL A 42 3.90 -10.30 -11.11
C VAL A 42 3.25 -9.97 -9.78
N GLU A 43 1.92 -9.90 -9.74
CA GLU A 43 1.16 -9.51 -8.55
C GLU A 43 0.99 -10.66 -7.56
N TYR A 44 1.20 -10.38 -6.28
CA TYR A 44 0.96 -11.30 -5.16
C TYR A 44 -0.25 -10.84 -4.35
N GLY A 45 -1.14 -11.78 -4.01
CA GLY A 45 -2.28 -11.51 -3.12
C GLY A 45 -3.37 -10.64 -3.71
N GLN A 46 -3.53 -10.59 -5.04
CA GLN A 46 -4.55 -9.80 -5.75
C GLN A 46 -5.98 -10.11 -5.28
N LEU A 47 -6.25 -11.35 -4.86
CA LEU A 47 -7.58 -11.80 -4.41
C LEU A 47 -7.86 -11.55 -2.92
N ALA A 48 -6.91 -10.97 -2.18
CA ALA A 48 -7.14 -10.61 -0.79
C ALA A 48 -8.25 -9.56 -0.68
N VAL A 49 -9.00 -9.63 0.42
CA VAL A 49 -10.03 -8.66 0.80
C VAL A 49 -9.86 -8.31 2.27
N ALA A 50 -10.47 -7.22 2.74
CA ALA A 50 -10.37 -6.84 4.15
C ALA A 50 -10.91 -7.94 5.09
N ALA A 51 -10.32 -8.07 6.27
CA ALA A 51 -10.70 -9.04 7.31
C ALA A 51 -11.98 -8.59 8.05
N GLN A 52 -13.07 -8.38 7.31
CA GLN A 52 -14.33 -7.78 7.81
C GLN A 52 -15.56 -8.64 7.50
N ARG A 53 -15.42 -9.98 7.50
CA ARG A 53 -16.53 -10.91 7.19
C ARG A 53 -17.67 -10.84 8.21
N ASP A 54 -17.36 -10.50 9.45
CA ASP A 54 -18.37 -10.28 10.48
C ASP A 54 -19.25 -9.04 10.22
N ARG A 55 -18.78 -8.15 9.33
CA ARG A 55 -19.42 -6.83 9.06
C ARG A 55 -19.98 -6.71 7.65
N MET A 56 -19.45 -7.46 6.70
CA MET A 56 -19.81 -7.37 5.29
C MET A 56 -19.97 -8.74 4.65
N SER A 57 -20.89 -8.86 3.69
CA SER A 57 -20.97 -10.07 2.86
C SER A 57 -19.73 -10.27 2.00
N SER A 58 -19.49 -11.51 1.58
CA SER A 58 -18.36 -11.86 0.71
C SER A 58 -18.37 -11.07 -0.61
N GLU A 59 -19.55 -10.86 -1.17
CA GLU A 59 -19.75 -10.09 -2.41
C GLU A 59 -19.35 -8.64 -2.22
N LYS A 60 -19.77 -8.02 -1.11
CA LYS A 60 -19.45 -6.64 -0.77
C LYS A 60 -17.95 -6.46 -0.51
N LEU A 61 -17.34 -7.39 0.23
CA LEU A 61 -15.89 -7.38 0.45
C LEU A 61 -15.10 -7.41 -0.86
N LYS A 62 -15.46 -8.30 -1.79
CA LYS A 62 -14.82 -8.40 -3.10
C LYS A 62 -14.99 -7.12 -3.93
N ALA A 63 -16.15 -6.48 -3.85
CA ALA A 63 -16.43 -5.26 -4.61
C ALA A 63 -15.76 -4.01 -4.04
N GLU A 64 -15.68 -3.88 -2.71
CA GLU A 64 -15.26 -2.64 -2.05
C GLU A 64 -13.83 -2.68 -1.48
N THR A 65 -13.25 -3.87 -1.27
CA THR A 65 -11.96 -4.03 -0.59
C THR A 65 -10.93 -4.79 -1.43
N ALA A 66 -10.89 -4.50 -2.72
CA ALA A 66 -9.99 -5.13 -3.68
C ALA A 66 -8.53 -5.13 -3.21
N ALA A 67 -7.87 -6.28 -3.29
CA ALA A 67 -6.48 -6.52 -2.88
C ALA A 67 -6.16 -6.05 -1.44
N ASP A 68 -7.18 -5.89 -0.60
CA ASP A 68 -7.11 -5.28 0.74
C ASP A 68 -6.38 -3.93 0.78
N GLY A 69 -6.57 -3.11 -0.27
CA GLY A 69 -6.02 -1.75 -0.32
C GLY A 69 -4.51 -1.64 -0.53
N VAL A 70 -3.84 -2.72 -0.91
CA VAL A 70 -2.42 -2.70 -1.27
C VAL A 70 -2.11 -3.64 -2.42
N ILE A 71 -1.42 -3.15 -3.44
CA ILE A 71 -0.90 -3.92 -4.56
C ILE A 71 0.55 -4.28 -4.25
N THR A 72 0.89 -5.55 -4.34
CA THR A 72 2.21 -6.06 -4.00
C THR A 72 2.69 -7.03 -5.07
N GLY A 73 3.96 -6.99 -5.41
CA GLY A 73 4.53 -7.89 -6.41
C GLY A 73 6.00 -7.67 -6.68
N LEU A 74 6.52 -8.43 -7.60
CA LEU A 74 7.88 -8.28 -8.15
C LEU A 74 7.78 -7.75 -9.58
N ALA A 75 8.74 -6.92 -9.97
CA ALA A 75 8.84 -6.35 -11.31
C ALA A 75 10.29 -6.08 -11.69
N THR A 76 10.49 -5.58 -12.90
CA THR A 76 11.72 -4.89 -13.28
C THR A 76 11.48 -3.41 -13.49
N ILE A 77 12.53 -2.61 -13.33
CA ILE A 77 12.56 -1.17 -13.62
C ILE A 77 13.79 -0.87 -14.46
N ASN A 78 13.59 -0.36 -15.68
CA ASN A 78 14.65 -0.04 -16.64
C ASN A 78 15.54 -1.26 -16.99
N ALA A 79 14.96 -2.43 -17.18
CA ALA A 79 15.69 -3.65 -17.52
C ALA A 79 16.44 -3.55 -18.86
N ASP A 80 15.95 -2.72 -19.79
CA ASP A 80 16.61 -2.38 -21.05
C ASP A 80 17.96 -1.70 -20.87
N GLN A 81 18.14 -0.96 -19.76
CA GLN A 81 19.38 -0.23 -19.45
C GLN A 81 20.31 -1.02 -18.54
N PHE A 82 19.78 -1.77 -17.58
CA PHE A 82 20.57 -2.40 -16.51
C PHE A 82 20.59 -3.94 -16.59
N GLY A 83 19.80 -4.54 -17.49
CA GLY A 83 19.59 -5.98 -17.59
C GLY A 83 18.58 -6.50 -16.55
N GLU A 84 17.88 -7.58 -16.90
CA GLU A 84 16.77 -8.11 -16.10
C GLU A 84 17.12 -8.42 -14.64
N HIS A 85 18.30 -8.95 -14.40
CA HIS A 85 18.72 -9.34 -13.05
C HIS A 85 18.94 -8.13 -12.14
N ALA A 86 19.62 -7.09 -12.63
CA ALA A 86 19.91 -5.89 -11.86
C ALA A 86 18.68 -4.97 -11.71
N ALA A 87 17.70 -5.11 -12.61
CA ALA A 87 16.47 -4.32 -12.63
C ALA A 87 15.35 -4.86 -11.71
N GLN A 88 15.55 -6.02 -11.08
CA GLN A 88 14.53 -6.64 -10.23
C GLN A 88 14.24 -5.80 -8.98
N VAL A 89 12.96 -5.68 -8.64
CA VAL A 89 12.49 -4.86 -7.52
C VAL A 89 11.24 -5.47 -6.87
N ALA A 90 11.14 -5.34 -5.56
CA ALA A 90 9.89 -5.56 -4.84
C ALA A 90 9.07 -4.26 -4.82
N VAL A 91 7.81 -4.35 -5.26
CA VAL A 91 6.93 -3.18 -5.40
C VAL A 91 5.75 -3.32 -4.46
N ILE A 92 5.47 -2.26 -3.70
CA ILE A 92 4.35 -2.15 -2.76
C ILE A 92 3.63 -0.84 -3.04
N VAL A 93 2.35 -0.88 -3.42
CA VAL A 93 1.59 0.32 -3.75
C VAL A 93 0.30 0.34 -2.96
N ASN A 94 0.20 1.23 -1.97
CA ASN A 94 -1.05 1.44 -1.24
C ASN A 94 -2.11 2.06 -2.16
N ASP A 95 -3.32 1.53 -2.12
CA ASP A 95 -4.45 2.00 -2.91
C ASP A 95 -5.41 2.83 -2.04
N TYR A 96 -5.28 4.15 -2.12
CA TYR A 96 -6.12 5.08 -1.37
C TYR A 96 -7.61 4.98 -1.74
N THR A 97 -7.96 4.41 -2.89
CA THR A 97 -9.36 4.20 -3.31
C THR A 97 -10.04 3.07 -2.55
N VAL A 98 -9.26 2.24 -1.83
CA VAL A 98 -9.76 1.15 -0.97
C VAL A 98 -9.52 1.53 0.48
N LEU A 99 -10.61 1.80 1.22
CA LEU A 99 -10.56 2.12 2.65
C LEU A 99 -9.51 3.18 3.00
N ALA A 100 -9.34 4.19 2.13
CA ALA A 100 -8.34 5.26 2.25
C ALA A 100 -6.89 4.77 2.40
N GLY A 101 -6.54 3.63 1.80
CA GLY A 101 -5.20 3.05 1.89
C GLY A 101 -4.79 2.67 3.32
N THR A 102 -5.77 2.47 4.22
CA THR A 102 -5.51 2.13 5.61
C THR A 102 -5.01 0.70 5.77
N GLN A 103 -4.10 0.52 6.71
CA GLN A 103 -3.42 -0.75 6.98
C GLN A 103 -4.32 -1.66 7.81
N GLY A 104 -4.78 -2.75 7.20
CA GLY A 104 -5.54 -3.81 7.82
C GLY A 104 -4.75 -5.11 7.96
N TYR A 105 -5.41 -6.18 8.41
CA TYR A 105 -4.75 -7.44 8.70
C TYR A 105 -4.09 -8.08 7.46
N PHE A 106 -4.84 -8.33 6.38
CA PHE A 106 -4.27 -8.91 5.16
C PHE A 106 -3.41 -7.92 4.39
N HIS A 107 -3.67 -6.61 4.53
CA HIS A 107 -2.81 -5.55 4.05
C HIS A 107 -1.38 -5.72 4.60
N HIS A 108 -1.24 -5.83 5.94
CA HIS A 108 0.06 -6.08 6.57
C HIS A 108 0.68 -7.39 6.12
N ARG A 109 -0.08 -8.50 6.07
CA ARG A 109 0.43 -9.80 5.62
C ARG A 109 0.99 -9.77 4.19
N LYS A 110 0.39 -9.00 3.31
CA LYS A 110 0.90 -8.81 1.94
C LYS A 110 2.22 -8.03 1.94
N ILE A 111 2.29 -6.94 2.70
CA ILE A 111 3.53 -6.17 2.87
C ILE A 111 4.62 -7.06 3.46
N ASP A 112 4.34 -7.76 4.57
CA ASP A 112 5.28 -8.65 5.24
C ASP A 112 5.86 -9.68 4.27
N ARG A 113 5.00 -10.28 3.43
CA ARG A 113 5.42 -11.23 2.41
C ARG A 113 6.38 -10.62 1.40
N MET A 114 6.14 -9.37 0.97
CA MET A 114 7.02 -8.69 0.02
C MET A 114 8.35 -8.31 0.65
N LEU A 115 8.34 -7.84 1.91
CA LEU A 115 9.58 -7.53 2.65
C LEU A 115 10.42 -8.79 2.87
N GLU A 116 9.79 -9.93 3.13
CA GLU A 116 10.47 -11.23 3.20
C GLU A 116 11.13 -11.60 1.86
N GLN A 117 10.42 -11.43 0.73
CA GLN A 117 11.00 -11.67 -0.60
C GLN A 117 12.16 -10.72 -0.89
N ALA A 118 12.00 -9.43 -0.60
CA ALA A 118 13.05 -8.44 -0.75
C ALA A 118 14.31 -8.82 0.03
N LYS A 119 14.13 -9.22 1.30
CA LYS A 119 15.24 -9.65 2.17
C LYS A 119 15.96 -10.88 1.63
N ARG A 120 15.20 -11.91 1.20
CA ARG A 120 15.78 -13.16 0.69
C ARG A 120 16.48 -13.00 -0.66
N GLY A 121 15.91 -12.17 -1.52
CA GLY A 121 16.43 -11.92 -2.87
C GLY A 121 17.41 -10.76 -2.96
N TYR A 122 17.68 -10.05 -1.85
CA TYR A 122 18.44 -8.79 -1.85
C TYR A 122 17.88 -7.77 -2.87
N LEU A 123 16.54 -7.69 -2.97
CA LEU A 123 15.87 -6.83 -3.92
C LEU A 123 15.67 -5.43 -3.34
N PRO A 124 15.93 -4.36 -4.11
CA PRO A 124 15.44 -3.03 -3.77
C PRO A 124 13.93 -3.03 -3.54
N VAL A 125 13.43 -2.14 -2.69
CA VAL A 125 11.99 -1.99 -2.45
C VAL A 125 11.54 -0.59 -2.85
N VAL A 126 10.48 -0.51 -3.67
CA VAL A 126 9.77 0.74 -3.95
C VAL A 126 8.38 0.66 -3.34
N MET A 127 8.08 1.59 -2.43
CA MET A 127 6.80 1.65 -1.74
C MET A 127 6.10 2.99 -2.00
N TYR A 128 4.88 2.95 -2.54
CA TYR A 128 3.96 4.09 -2.52
C TYR A 128 3.18 4.07 -1.21
N THR A 129 3.37 5.10 -0.38
CA THR A 129 2.97 5.10 1.02
C THR A 129 1.65 5.80 1.32
N GLU A 130 0.92 6.26 0.31
CA GLU A 130 -0.33 6.97 0.51
C GLU A 130 -1.33 6.14 1.31
N GLY A 131 -1.83 6.69 2.44
CA GLY A 131 -2.77 5.97 3.29
C GLY A 131 -3.04 6.63 4.63
N GLY A 132 -4.16 6.23 5.24
CA GLY A 132 -4.71 6.82 6.47
C GLY A 132 -4.18 6.23 7.78
N GLY A 133 -3.18 5.34 7.75
CA GLY A 133 -2.70 4.67 8.96
C GLY A 133 -3.43 3.37 9.27
N GLY A 134 -3.42 2.94 10.51
CA GLY A 134 -4.03 1.68 10.93
C GLY A 134 -5.55 1.65 10.79
N ARG A 135 -6.11 0.48 10.45
CA ARG A 135 -7.55 0.26 10.28
C ARG A 135 -8.12 -0.57 11.44
N PRO A 136 -8.93 0.01 12.33
CA PRO A 136 -9.48 -0.72 13.49
C PRO A 136 -10.68 -1.63 13.15
N GLY A 137 -11.14 -1.63 11.91
CA GLY A 137 -12.36 -2.32 11.49
C GLY A 137 -12.21 -3.79 11.11
N ASP A 138 -11.01 -4.35 11.11
CA ASP A 138 -10.75 -5.74 10.73
C ASP A 138 -11.02 -6.68 11.92
N THR A 139 -12.25 -7.17 12.01
CA THR A 139 -12.78 -7.90 13.17
C THR A 139 -12.70 -9.41 13.07
N ASP A 140 -12.44 -9.98 11.87
CA ASP A 140 -12.33 -11.43 11.65
C ASP A 140 -11.16 -12.06 12.38
N VAL A 141 -10.15 -11.24 12.72
CA VAL A 141 -8.93 -11.68 13.38
C VAL A 141 -8.86 -11.05 14.76
N LYS A 142 -8.87 -11.89 15.78
CA LYS A 142 -8.62 -11.44 17.14
C LYS A 142 -7.15 -11.12 17.29
N ILE A 143 -6.80 -9.84 17.17
CA ILE A 143 -5.46 -9.34 17.48
C ILE A 143 -5.33 -9.40 19.00
N GLN A 144 -4.55 -10.33 19.49
CA GLN A 144 -4.59 -10.73 20.88
C GLN A 144 -3.87 -9.78 21.85
N ILE A 145 -2.94 -8.98 21.39
CA ILE A 145 -2.14 -8.13 22.30
C ILE A 145 -1.95 -6.76 21.67
N ALA A 146 -2.91 -5.87 21.84
CA ALA A 146 -2.79 -4.44 21.53
C ALA A 146 -2.10 -4.11 20.18
N GLY A 147 -2.31 -4.95 19.15
CA GLY A 147 -1.72 -4.76 17.82
C GLY A 147 -0.22 -5.02 17.73
N LEU A 148 0.40 -5.63 18.71
CA LEU A 148 1.84 -5.93 18.69
C LEU A 148 2.22 -7.09 17.76
N ASP A 149 1.26 -7.87 17.27
CA ASP A 149 1.48 -8.92 16.26
C ASP A 149 1.46 -8.35 14.83
N VAL A 150 2.22 -7.28 14.61
CA VAL A 150 2.40 -6.65 13.29
C VAL A 150 3.90 -6.51 13.01
N PRO A 151 4.53 -7.50 12.37
CA PRO A 151 5.97 -7.47 12.10
C PRO A 151 6.39 -6.47 11.03
N THR A 152 5.45 -5.86 10.30
CA THR A 152 5.71 -5.00 9.13
C THR A 152 6.74 -3.92 9.41
N PHE A 153 6.61 -3.20 10.53
CA PHE A 153 7.52 -2.09 10.84
C PHE A 153 8.93 -2.59 11.18
N ALA A 154 9.04 -3.67 11.94
CA ALA A 154 10.33 -4.29 12.24
C ALA A 154 10.96 -4.90 10.98
N SER A 155 10.16 -5.56 10.14
CA SER A 155 10.60 -6.12 8.87
C SER A 155 11.10 -5.04 7.92
N TRP A 156 10.36 -3.91 7.79
CA TRP A 156 10.78 -2.76 7.01
C TRP A 156 12.10 -2.19 7.53
N ALA A 157 12.19 -1.90 8.83
CA ALA A 157 13.41 -1.38 9.42
C ALA A 157 14.61 -2.32 9.27
N SER A 158 14.39 -3.64 9.28
CA SER A 158 15.46 -4.63 9.12
C SER A 158 16.09 -4.67 7.73
N LEU A 159 15.49 -4.05 6.72
CA LEU A 159 16.06 -3.93 5.37
C LEU A 159 17.06 -2.77 5.26
N SER A 160 17.05 -1.83 6.22
CA SER A 160 17.97 -0.69 6.23
C SER A 160 19.43 -1.15 6.18
N GLY A 161 20.18 -0.60 5.24
CA GLY A 161 21.58 -0.99 4.99
C GLY A 161 21.77 -2.36 4.31
N GLN A 162 20.71 -3.10 4.00
CA GLN A 162 20.77 -4.36 3.25
C GLN A 162 20.38 -4.21 1.79
N VAL A 163 19.29 -3.47 1.53
CA VAL A 163 18.79 -3.17 0.19
C VAL A 163 18.32 -1.73 0.12
N PRO A 164 18.34 -1.08 -1.05
CA PRO A 164 17.78 0.25 -1.22
C PRO A 164 16.28 0.26 -0.92
N MET A 165 15.82 1.19 -0.08
CA MET A 165 14.41 1.37 0.28
C MET A 165 13.95 2.75 -0.20
N ILE A 166 13.05 2.78 -1.16
CA ILE A 166 12.51 3.99 -1.77
C ILE A 166 11.04 4.13 -1.40
N ALA A 167 10.67 5.25 -0.78
CA ALA A 167 9.28 5.58 -0.50
C ALA A 167 8.81 6.77 -1.33
N VAL A 168 7.66 6.62 -1.97
CA VAL A 168 7.03 7.65 -2.80
C VAL A 168 5.68 8.01 -2.20
N ASN A 169 5.40 9.30 -2.05
CA ASN A 169 4.08 9.76 -1.60
C ASN A 169 3.54 10.86 -2.50
N ASN A 170 2.26 10.78 -2.85
CA ASN A 170 1.58 11.73 -3.73
C ASN A 170 0.19 12.15 -3.20
N GLY A 171 -0.04 12.04 -1.90
CA GLY A 171 -1.30 12.39 -1.27
C GLY A 171 -1.20 12.33 0.26
N TYR A 172 -2.24 11.84 0.91
CA TYR A 172 -2.30 11.70 2.36
C TYR A 172 -1.50 10.49 2.85
N CYS A 173 -0.62 10.70 3.82
CA CYS A 173 0.22 9.67 4.39
C CYS A 173 0.30 9.87 5.91
N PHE A 174 -0.47 9.07 6.66
CA PHE A 174 -0.59 9.27 8.10
C PHE A 174 -0.24 8.01 8.91
N ALA A 175 0.16 8.23 10.16
CA ALA A 175 0.44 7.20 11.17
C ALA A 175 1.39 6.11 10.63
N GLY A 176 0.95 4.84 10.59
CA GLY A 176 1.78 3.72 10.12
C GLY A 176 2.32 3.89 8.71
N ASN A 177 1.55 4.49 7.80
CA ASN A 177 2.02 4.81 6.44
C ASN A 177 3.16 5.86 6.49
N ALA A 178 3.03 6.88 7.33
CA ALA A 178 4.06 7.90 7.52
C ALA A 178 5.33 7.34 8.19
N ALA A 179 5.19 6.37 9.10
CA ALA A 179 6.34 5.69 9.70
C ALA A 179 7.13 4.91 8.63
N LEU A 180 6.46 4.17 7.75
CA LEU A 180 7.12 3.47 6.64
C LEU A 180 7.80 4.45 5.68
N PHE A 181 7.14 5.58 5.34
CA PHE A 181 7.72 6.64 4.53
C PHE A 181 8.98 7.23 5.18
N GLY A 182 8.90 7.56 6.48
CA GLY A 182 9.97 8.20 7.23
C GLY A 182 11.24 7.36 7.37
N CYS A 183 11.08 6.02 7.43
CA CYS A 183 12.19 5.07 7.61
C CYS A 183 12.81 4.58 6.28
N ALA A 184 12.37 5.08 5.12
CA ALA A 184 13.00 4.75 3.84
C ALA A 184 14.32 5.50 3.64
N ASP A 185 15.24 4.93 2.87
CA ASP A 185 16.53 5.56 2.52
C ASP A 185 16.30 6.79 1.62
N ILE A 186 15.45 6.63 0.60
CA ILE A 186 15.09 7.68 -0.35
C ILE A 186 13.61 7.98 -0.21
N ARG A 187 13.27 9.24 0.03
CA ARG A 187 11.89 9.72 0.18
C ARG A 187 11.56 10.73 -0.89
N ILE A 188 10.52 10.44 -1.68
CA ILE A 188 10.04 11.29 -2.76
C ILE A 188 8.61 11.70 -2.41
N ALA A 189 8.36 13.00 -2.26
CA ALA A 189 7.04 13.54 -1.98
C ALA A 189 6.67 14.59 -3.03
N THR A 190 5.43 14.52 -3.54
CA THR A 190 4.90 15.58 -4.40
C THR A 190 4.49 16.80 -3.57
N LYS A 191 4.31 17.94 -4.22
CA LYS A 191 3.86 19.18 -3.54
C LYS A 191 2.48 19.05 -2.88
N SER A 192 1.65 18.09 -3.33
CA SER A 192 0.32 17.80 -2.80
C SER A 192 0.34 16.77 -1.65
N SER A 193 1.51 16.34 -1.20
CA SER A 193 1.63 15.37 -0.12
C SER A 193 1.37 16.00 1.24
N TRP A 194 0.62 15.26 2.07
CA TRP A 194 0.40 15.55 3.48
C TRP A 194 0.92 14.36 4.29
N ILE A 195 1.98 14.58 5.04
CA ILE A 195 2.69 13.49 5.75
C ILE A 195 2.76 13.85 7.24
N GLY A 196 2.26 12.97 8.09
CA GLY A 196 2.29 13.17 9.53
C GLY A 196 1.85 11.95 10.33
N MET A 197 2.08 11.97 11.63
CA MET A 197 1.67 10.88 12.50
C MET A 197 0.16 10.88 12.81
N ALA A 198 -0.51 12.03 12.67
CA ALA A 198 -1.96 12.16 12.82
C ALA A 198 -2.53 13.02 11.68
N GLY A 199 -3.70 12.66 11.19
CA GLY A 199 -4.46 13.48 10.25
C GLY A 199 -5.23 14.59 10.97
N PRO A 200 -5.71 15.63 10.23
CA PRO A 200 -6.43 16.77 10.79
C PRO A 200 -7.57 16.39 11.72
N ALA A 201 -8.42 15.45 11.34
CA ALA A 201 -9.55 15.00 12.15
C ALA A 201 -9.15 14.41 13.51
N MET A 202 -8.00 13.75 13.60
CA MET A 202 -7.48 13.23 14.88
C MET A 202 -6.91 14.34 15.75
N ILE A 203 -6.28 15.34 15.15
CA ILE A 203 -5.73 16.49 15.85
C ILE A 203 -6.87 17.33 16.44
N GLU A 204 -7.90 17.62 15.65
CA GLU A 204 -9.10 18.32 16.08
C GLU A 204 -9.85 17.55 17.19
N GLY A 205 -10.07 16.25 16.99
CA GLY A 205 -10.72 15.37 17.98
C GLY A 205 -9.93 15.25 19.30
N GLY A 206 -8.62 15.43 19.27
CA GLY A 206 -7.75 15.49 20.45
C GLY A 206 -7.71 16.87 21.13
N GLY A 207 -8.44 17.87 20.60
CA GLY A 207 -8.46 19.22 21.16
C GLY A 207 -7.16 20.01 20.95
N LEU A 208 -6.33 19.60 20.00
CA LEU A 208 -5.01 20.20 19.75
C LEU A 208 -5.03 21.36 18.72
N GLY A 209 -6.21 21.73 18.22
CA GLY A 209 -6.43 22.82 17.27
C GLY A 209 -7.18 22.39 16.02
N ASN A 210 -7.51 23.36 15.16
CA ASN A 210 -8.13 23.13 13.85
C ASN A 210 -7.07 23.30 12.77
N PHE A 211 -6.86 22.26 11.98
CA PHE A 211 -5.92 22.23 10.88
C PHE A 211 -6.69 21.91 9.59
N ALA A 212 -7.20 22.91 8.94
CA ALA A 212 -7.87 22.79 7.64
C ALA A 212 -6.88 22.81 6.48
#